data_150bfe4b87010bcf0619a23f1049d011
#
_entry.id   150bfe4b87010bcf0619a23f1049d011
#
_cell.length_a   1.000
_cell.length_b   1.000
_cell.length_c   1.000
_cell.angle_alpha   90.00
_cell.angle_beta   90.00
_cell.angle_gamma   90.00
#
_symmetry.space_group_name_H-M   'P 1'
#
loop_
_entity.id
_entity.type
_entity.pdbx_description
1 polymer ?
#
loop_
_entity_poly.entity_id
_entity_poly.type
_entity_poly.pdbx_seq_one_letter_code
_entity_poly.pdbx_strand_id
1 'polypeptide(L)'
;MITIARSTKLLSGMGLAAFVLAGCVGQQLQMAKDTTPGGGPFDKALFAQYLNLAKMEYSEADYGDSDAFAMRAMDSAAGTPPGPEEVGARAIPSQFVGELKSAYRKLGEVLDAGSVRYPKTAAKAQAAFDCWMQEQEENLQPDHIAKCKGDFNSAYNALKTALAPQP
;
A
#
# COMPACT_ATOMS: atom_id res chain seq x y z
N MET A 1 72.12 -40.78 -0.32
CA MET A 1 70.79 -40.93 -0.91
C MET A 1 69.82 -40.16 -0.03
N ILE A 2 69.39 -39.01 -0.45
CA ILE A 2 68.49 -38.11 0.29
C ILE A 2 67.16 -38.17 -0.41
N THR A 3 66.12 -38.72 0.27
CA THR A 3 64.79 -38.83 -0.27
C THR A 3 63.95 -37.60 0.12
N ILE A 4 63.57 -36.78 -0.85
CA ILE A 4 62.76 -35.59 -0.64
C ILE A 4 61.29 -35.99 -0.74
N ALA A 5 60.59 -35.92 0.41
CA ALA A 5 59.16 -36.11 0.46
C ALA A 5 58.43 -34.83 -0.01
N ARG A 6 57.64 -34.92 -1.09
CA ARG A 6 56.75 -33.87 -1.57
C ARG A 6 55.44 -33.90 -0.79
N SER A 7 55.19 -32.86 0.02
CA SER A 7 53.91 -32.60 0.65
C SER A 7 52.97 -31.93 -0.34
N THR A 8 51.95 -32.63 -0.76
CA THR A 8 50.80 -32.09 -1.51
C THR A 8 49.81 -31.42 -0.53
N LYS A 9 49.74 -30.09 -0.55
CA LYS A 9 48.68 -29.35 0.16
C LYS A 9 47.41 -29.43 -0.62
N LEU A 10 46.43 -30.13 -0.08
CA LEU A 10 45.01 -30.05 -0.53
C LEU A 10 44.46 -28.68 -0.11
N LEU A 11 44.20 -27.83 -1.06
CA LEU A 11 43.36 -26.66 -0.87
C LEU A 11 41.88 -27.09 -0.89
N SER A 12 41.30 -27.22 0.30
CA SER A 12 39.85 -27.34 0.46
C SER A 12 39.24 -25.97 0.12
N GLY A 13 38.73 -25.85 -1.09
CA GLY A 13 37.89 -24.73 -1.48
C GLY A 13 36.53 -24.83 -0.76
N MET A 14 36.37 -24.04 0.28
CA MET A 14 35.09 -23.82 0.94
C MET A 14 34.27 -22.90 0.06
N GLY A 15 33.45 -23.49 -0.82
CA GLY A 15 32.47 -22.77 -1.61
C GLY A 15 31.42 -22.16 -0.69
N LEU A 16 31.50 -20.83 -0.55
CA LEU A 16 30.45 -20.04 0.13
C LEU A 16 29.23 -20.07 -0.80
N ALA A 17 28.30 -20.96 -0.54
CA ALA A 17 26.96 -20.91 -1.15
C ALA A 17 26.26 -19.67 -0.58
N ALA A 18 26.32 -18.56 -1.31
CA ALA A 18 25.46 -17.39 -1.08
C ALA A 18 24.03 -17.85 -1.39
N PHE A 19 23.28 -18.23 -0.37
CA PHE A 19 21.83 -18.30 -0.45
C PHE A 19 21.34 -16.85 -0.67
N VAL A 20 21.07 -16.51 -1.92
CA VAL A 20 20.28 -15.34 -2.25
C VAL A 20 18.88 -15.65 -1.70
N LEU A 21 18.57 -15.10 -0.53
CA LEU A 21 17.20 -14.92 -0.08
C LEU A 21 16.59 -13.86 -1.01
N ALA A 22 16.25 -14.27 -2.23
CA ALA A 22 15.28 -13.56 -3.04
C ALA A 22 13.98 -13.65 -2.26
N GLY A 23 13.77 -12.71 -1.33
CA GLY A 23 12.51 -12.55 -0.64
C GLY A 23 11.43 -12.47 -1.73
N CYS A 24 10.32 -13.16 -1.50
CA CYS A 24 9.18 -13.25 -2.41
C CYS A 24 8.43 -11.90 -2.47
N VAL A 25 9.09 -10.87 -3.01
CA VAL A 25 8.52 -9.54 -3.22
C VAL A 25 7.53 -9.66 -4.39
N GLY A 26 6.33 -9.10 -4.22
CA GLY A 26 5.27 -9.18 -5.23
C GLY A 26 4.35 -10.41 -5.12
N GLN A 27 4.51 -11.27 -4.10
CA GLN A 27 3.64 -12.43 -3.92
C GLN A 27 2.29 -12.09 -3.30
N GLN A 28 2.22 -11.04 -2.48
CA GLN A 28 0.98 -10.65 -1.80
C GLN A 28 -0.11 -10.24 -2.80
N LEU A 29 0.28 -9.62 -3.92
CA LEU A 29 -0.66 -9.29 -4.98
C LEU A 29 -1.36 -10.53 -5.55
N GLN A 30 -0.63 -11.65 -5.76
CA GLN A 30 -1.28 -12.86 -6.26
C GLN A 30 -2.24 -13.44 -5.22
N MET A 31 -1.84 -13.47 -3.96
CA MET A 31 -2.72 -13.90 -2.86
C MET A 31 -3.98 -13.03 -2.76
N ALA A 32 -3.84 -11.71 -2.87
CA ALA A 32 -4.99 -10.80 -2.87
C ALA A 32 -5.93 -11.02 -4.08
N LYS A 33 -5.38 -11.31 -5.27
CA LYS A 33 -6.19 -11.65 -6.45
C LYS A 33 -7.01 -12.92 -6.27
N ASP A 34 -6.48 -13.89 -5.52
CA ASP A 34 -7.13 -15.19 -5.29
C ASP A 34 -8.08 -15.13 -4.07
N THR A 35 -8.09 -14.01 -3.34
CA THR A 35 -8.92 -13.82 -2.16
C THR A 35 -10.35 -13.45 -2.54
N THR A 36 -11.33 -14.18 -1.98
CA THR A 36 -12.74 -13.80 -2.08
C THR A 36 -13.10 -12.83 -0.96
N PRO A 37 -13.54 -11.59 -1.27
CA PRO A 37 -13.80 -10.61 -0.23
C PRO A 37 -15.03 -10.96 0.62
N GLY A 38 -14.81 -11.11 1.93
CA GLY A 38 -15.81 -11.20 2.99
C GLY A 38 -16.18 -9.82 3.54
N GLY A 39 -16.75 -9.79 4.74
CA GLY A 39 -17.07 -8.56 5.45
C GLY A 39 -18.28 -7.79 4.90
N GLY A 40 -18.41 -6.54 5.37
CA GLY A 40 -19.49 -5.63 5.03
C GLY A 40 -19.32 -4.94 3.67
N PRO A 41 -20.26 -4.07 3.30
CA PRO A 41 -20.19 -3.33 2.03
C PRO A 41 -18.96 -2.41 1.92
N PHE A 42 -18.51 -1.81 3.04
CA PHE A 42 -17.31 -0.99 3.08
C PHE A 42 -16.05 -1.83 2.89
N ASP A 43 -15.95 -2.97 3.58
CA ASP A 43 -14.80 -3.86 3.54
C ASP A 43 -14.56 -4.38 2.11
N LYS A 44 -15.66 -4.81 1.45
CA LYS A 44 -15.61 -5.26 0.05
C LYS A 44 -15.23 -4.15 -0.92
N ALA A 45 -15.72 -2.94 -0.68
CA ALA A 45 -15.37 -1.79 -1.50
C ALA A 45 -13.90 -1.40 -1.29
N LEU A 46 -13.42 -1.42 -0.05
CA LEU A 46 -12.04 -1.08 0.29
C LEU A 46 -11.06 -2.13 -0.25
N PHE A 47 -11.40 -3.42 -0.13
CA PHE A 47 -10.68 -4.51 -0.80
C PHE A 47 -10.44 -4.21 -2.29
N ALA A 48 -11.51 -3.85 -3.00
CA ALA A 48 -11.41 -3.59 -4.43
C ALA A 48 -10.50 -2.37 -4.74
N GLN A 49 -10.55 -1.32 -3.91
CA GLN A 49 -9.71 -0.15 -4.08
C GLN A 49 -8.23 -0.50 -3.85
N TYR A 50 -7.88 -1.13 -2.72
CA TYR A 50 -6.50 -1.50 -2.44
C TYR A 50 -5.94 -2.55 -3.40
N LEU A 51 -6.75 -3.50 -3.86
CA LEU A 51 -6.33 -4.43 -4.91
C LEU A 51 -5.98 -3.72 -6.22
N ASN A 52 -6.68 -2.64 -6.54
CA ASN A 52 -6.37 -1.82 -7.72
C ASN A 52 -5.06 -1.04 -7.52
N LEU A 53 -4.83 -0.46 -6.34
CA LEU A 53 -3.55 0.19 -6.02
C LEU A 53 -2.40 -0.82 -6.08
N ALA A 54 -2.54 -1.99 -5.47
CA ALA A 54 -1.53 -3.03 -5.53
C ALA A 54 -1.16 -3.44 -6.97
N LYS A 55 -2.15 -3.50 -7.88
CA LYS A 55 -1.89 -3.76 -9.30
C LYS A 55 -1.17 -2.61 -9.99
N MET A 56 -1.48 -1.38 -9.63
CA MET A 56 -0.84 -0.18 -10.18
C MET A 56 0.64 -0.18 -9.81
N GLU A 57 0.97 -0.28 -8.53
CA GLU A 57 2.35 -0.35 -8.04
C GLU A 57 3.13 -1.51 -8.67
N TYR A 58 2.49 -2.69 -8.77
CA TYR A 58 3.12 -3.84 -9.43
C TYR A 58 3.49 -3.54 -10.88
N SER A 59 2.64 -2.82 -11.62
CA SER A 59 2.90 -2.46 -13.01
C SER A 59 4.01 -1.42 -13.17
N GLU A 60 4.31 -0.69 -12.11
CA GLU A 60 5.38 0.30 -12.02
C GLU A 60 6.68 -0.30 -11.48
N ALA A 61 6.67 -1.61 -11.22
CA ALA A 61 7.77 -2.37 -10.61
C ALA A 61 8.05 -1.97 -9.14
N ASP A 62 7.17 -1.22 -8.49
CA ASP A 62 7.19 -1.05 -7.04
C ASP A 62 6.49 -2.23 -6.36
N TYR A 63 7.25 -3.28 -6.18
CA TYR A 63 6.74 -4.49 -5.55
C TYR A 63 6.55 -4.33 -4.04
N GLY A 64 7.23 -3.38 -3.40
CA GLY A 64 7.12 -3.08 -1.98
C GLY A 64 5.75 -2.51 -1.63
N ASP A 65 5.38 -1.42 -2.30
CA ASP A 65 4.07 -0.80 -2.12
C ASP A 65 2.94 -1.64 -2.72
N SER A 66 3.21 -2.38 -3.81
CA SER A 66 2.28 -3.41 -4.30
C SER A 66 1.90 -4.42 -3.21
N ASP A 67 2.89 -4.99 -2.52
CA ASP A 67 2.64 -5.96 -1.43
C ASP A 67 1.95 -5.30 -0.22
N ALA A 68 2.31 -4.06 0.12
CA ALA A 68 1.68 -3.30 1.19
C ALA A 68 0.18 -3.08 0.91
N PHE A 69 -0.18 -2.60 -0.27
CA PHE A 69 -1.59 -2.44 -0.66
C PHE A 69 -2.32 -3.77 -0.80
N ALA A 70 -1.66 -4.83 -1.27
CA ALA A 70 -2.24 -6.17 -1.33
C ALA A 70 -2.59 -6.72 0.07
N MET A 71 -1.74 -6.51 1.08
CA MET A 71 -2.04 -6.87 2.46
C MET A 71 -3.24 -6.10 3.00
N ARG A 72 -3.30 -4.77 2.79
CA ARG A 72 -4.46 -3.95 3.16
C ARG A 72 -5.75 -4.42 2.48
N ALA A 73 -5.66 -4.88 1.24
CA ALA A 73 -6.79 -5.51 0.55
C ALA A 73 -7.22 -6.80 1.27
N MET A 74 -6.30 -7.69 1.59
CA MET A 74 -6.62 -8.95 2.26
C MET A 74 -7.21 -8.75 3.66
N ASP A 75 -6.72 -7.78 4.44
CA ASP A 75 -7.29 -7.39 5.73
C ASP A 75 -8.74 -6.91 5.57
N SER A 76 -8.99 -6.09 4.55
CA SER A 76 -10.35 -5.66 4.21
C SER A 76 -11.24 -6.85 3.82
N ALA A 77 -10.72 -7.80 3.04
CA ALA A 77 -11.45 -9.02 2.66
C ALA A 77 -11.77 -9.91 3.87
N ALA A 78 -10.92 -9.91 4.89
CA ALA A 78 -11.13 -10.65 6.14
C ALA A 78 -12.20 -10.00 7.06
N GLY A 79 -12.71 -8.80 6.75
CA GLY A 79 -13.65 -8.06 7.57
C GLY A 79 -12.98 -7.26 8.71
N THR A 80 -11.69 -7.03 8.61
CA THR A 80 -10.88 -6.20 9.52
C THR A 80 -10.19 -5.09 8.75
N PRO A 81 -10.97 -4.20 8.09
CA PRO A 81 -10.41 -3.17 7.23
C PRO A 81 -9.45 -2.26 8.00
N PRO A 82 -8.25 -1.98 7.45
CA PRO A 82 -7.34 -1.04 8.08
C PRO A 82 -7.91 0.38 7.98
N GLY A 83 -7.55 1.26 8.92
CA GLY A 83 -7.76 2.70 8.79
C GLY A 83 -6.88 3.31 7.69
N PRO A 84 -7.08 4.60 7.35
CA PRO A 84 -6.15 5.33 6.49
C PRO A 84 -4.73 5.30 7.07
N GLU A 85 -3.72 5.30 6.22
CA GLU A 85 -2.33 5.36 6.69
C GLU A 85 -2.05 6.66 7.45
N GLU A 86 -1.35 6.56 8.57
CA GLU A 86 -0.88 7.74 9.29
C GLU A 86 0.24 8.44 8.52
N VAL A 87 0.19 9.77 8.49
CA VAL A 87 1.20 10.56 7.73
C VAL A 87 2.62 10.31 8.22
N GLY A 88 2.80 9.91 9.49
CA GLY A 88 4.10 9.54 10.06
C GLY A 88 4.60 8.15 9.68
N ALA A 89 3.79 7.33 9.01
CA ALA A 89 4.20 5.99 8.57
C ALA A 89 5.08 6.02 7.31
N ARG A 90 5.11 7.16 6.59
CA ARG A 90 5.86 7.33 5.35
C ARG A 90 6.86 8.48 5.46
N ALA A 91 7.96 8.40 4.71
CA ALA A 91 9.02 9.41 4.65
C ALA A 91 8.64 10.61 3.74
N ILE A 92 7.52 11.25 4.04
CA ILE A 92 6.99 12.36 3.23
C ILE A 92 7.94 13.57 3.28
N PRO A 93 8.28 14.20 2.12
CA PRO A 93 9.03 15.44 2.10
C PRO A 93 8.35 16.53 2.94
N SER A 94 9.10 17.22 3.79
CA SER A 94 8.59 18.08 4.87
C SER A 94 7.59 19.15 4.43
N GLN A 95 7.76 19.68 3.20
CA GLN A 95 6.87 20.70 2.64
C GLN A 95 5.44 20.19 2.39
N PHE A 96 5.22 18.87 2.27
CA PHE A 96 3.90 18.27 1.99
C PHE A 96 3.21 17.71 3.24
N VAL A 97 3.96 17.51 4.33
CA VAL A 97 3.45 16.93 5.59
C VAL A 97 2.24 17.70 6.15
N GLY A 98 2.27 19.03 6.07
CA GLY A 98 1.19 19.87 6.58
C GLY A 98 -0.13 19.68 5.83
N GLU A 99 -0.06 19.56 4.51
CA GLU A 99 -1.23 19.34 3.68
C GLU A 99 -1.82 17.93 3.91
N LEU A 100 -0.98 16.91 3.93
CA LEU A 100 -1.40 15.52 4.17
C LEU A 100 -2.00 15.34 5.57
N LYS A 101 -1.43 15.94 6.62
CA LYS A 101 -2.03 15.94 7.96
C LYS A 101 -3.40 16.62 7.99
N SER A 102 -3.59 17.68 7.22
CA SER A 102 -4.91 18.33 7.09
C SER A 102 -5.91 17.43 6.37
N ALA A 103 -5.50 16.76 5.29
CA ALA A 103 -6.32 15.81 4.54
C ALA A 103 -6.70 14.59 5.40
N TYR A 104 -5.75 14.02 6.15
CA TYR A 104 -5.98 12.92 7.09
C TYR A 104 -7.08 13.25 8.11
N ARG A 105 -6.97 14.41 8.77
CA ARG A 105 -7.99 14.85 9.74
C ARG A 105 -9.36 15.00 9.11
N LYS A 106 -9.43 15.68 7.95
CA LYS A 106 -10.70 15.86 7.21
C LYS A 106 -11.33 14.52 6.82
N LEU A 107 -10.50 13.55 6.40
CA LEU A 107 -10.97 12.21 6.09
C LEU A 107 -11.58 11.54 7.34
N GLY A 108 -10.89 11.61 8.48
CA GLY A 108 -11.37 11.06 9.75
C GLY A 108 -12.74 11.63 10.19
N GLU A 109 -13.00 12.93 9.94
CA GLU A 109 -14.28 13.57 10.27
C GLU A 109 -15.50 12.96 9.54
N VAL A 110 -15.29 12.33 8.38
CA VAL A 110 -16.38 11.81 7.53
C VAL A 110 -16.36 10.29 7.39
N LEU A 111 -15.25 9.63 7.72
CA LEU A 111 -15.03 8.23 7.40
C LEU A 111 -15.96 7.29 8.17
N ASP A 112 -16.13 7.50 9.47
CA ASP A 112 -16.94 6.62 10.34
C ASP A 112 -18.40 6.56 9.85
N ALA A 113 -19.03 7.73 9.72
CA ALA A 113 -20.39 7.81 9.22
C ALA A 113 -20.49 7.40 7.73
N GLY A 114 -19.45 7.70 6.97
CA GLY A 114 -19.36 7.41 5.55
C GLY A 114 -19.26 5.92 5.25
N SER A 115 -18.46 5.19 6.01
CA SER A 115 -18.28 3.73 5.85
C SER A 115 -19.61 2.96 6.00
N VAL A 116 -20.51 3.45 6.86
CA VAL A 116 -21.83 2.86 7.09
C VAL A 116 -22.84 3.30 6.02
N ARG A 117 -22.91 4.61 5.74
CA ARG A 117 -24.00 5.18 4.90
C ARG A 117 -23.66 5.20 3.42
N TYR A 118 -22.39 5.37 3.07
CA TYR A 118 -21.88 5.52 1.70
C TYR A 118 -20.60 4.72 1.49
N PRO A 119 -20.63 3.39 1.71
CA PRO A 119 -19.44 2.55 1.83
C PRO A 119 -18.49 2.62 0.63
N LYS A 120 -19.01 2.70 -0.58
CA LYS A 120 -18.17 2.79 -1.80
C LYS A 120 -17.43 4.11 -1.90
N THR A 121 -18.09 5.22 -1.54
CA THR A 121 -17.48 6.56 -1.59
C THR A 121 -16.45 6.72 -0.48
N ALA A 122 -16.75 6.20 0.72
CA ALA A 122 -15.82 6.19 1.84
C ALA A 122 -14.56 5.37 1.54
N ALA A 123 -14.72 4.16 0.99
CA ALA A 123 -13.60 3.32 0.59
C ALA A 123 -12.74 3.98 -0.49
N LYS A 124 -13.36 4.64 -1.48
CA LYS A 124 -12.63 5.42 -2.48
C LYS A 124 -11.86 6.58 -1.87
N ALA A 125 -12.46 7.32 -0.93
CA ALA A 125 -11.80 8.45 -0.28
C ALA A 125 -10.57 7.99 0.53
N GLN A 126 -10.70 6.90 1.28
CA GLN A 126 -9.60 6.34 2.06
C GLN A 126 -8.45 5.86 1.16
N ALA A 127 -8.75 5.00 0.20
CA ALA A 127 -7.72 4.45 -0.67
C ALA A 127 -7.03 5.52 -1.52
N ALA A 128 -7.77 6.54 -1.98
CA ALA A 128 -7.18 7.66 -2.72
C ALA A 128 -6.29 8.55 -1.84
N PHE A 129 -6.59 8.66 -0.54
CA PHE A 129 -5.69 9.33 0.41
C PHE A 129 -4.38 8.55 0.57
N ASP A 130 -4.46 7.23 0.76
CA ASP A 130 -3.28 6.39 0.92
C ASP A 130 -2.43 6.35 -0.37
N CYS A 131 -3.07 6.31 -1.54
CA CYS A 131 -2.42 6.49 -2.83
C CYS A 131 -1.66 7.83 -2.90
N TRP A 132 -2.32 8.94 -2.52
CA TRP A 132 -1.65 10.24 -2.53
C TRP A 132 -0.46 10.29 -1.57
N MET A 133 -0.56 9.65 -0.40
CA MET A 133 0.56 9.56 0.54
C MET A 133 1.74 8.79 -0.04
N GLN A 134 1.50 7.64 -0.66
CA GLN A 134 2.52 6.81 -1.25
C GLN A 134 3.22 7.54 -2.40
N GLU A 135 2.48 8.07 -3.37
CA GLU A 135 3.02 8.85 -4.48
C GLU A 135 3.78 10.10 -4.03
N GLN A 136 3.34 10.71 -2.92
CA GLN A 136 4.01 11.89 -2.36
C GLN A 136 5.29 11.54 -1.60
N GLU A 137 5.41 10.33 -1.04
CA GLU A 137 6.65 9.81 -0.49
C GLU A 137 7.69 9.62 -1.58
N GLU A 138 7.35 8.94 -2.67
CA GLU A 138 8.23 8.75 -3.81
C GLU A 138 8.63 10.07 -4.47
N ASN A 139 7.69 10.98 -4.61
CA ASN A 139 7.86 12.31 -5.19
C ASN A 139 8.53 12.29 -6.58
N LEU A 140 8.28 11.25 -7.36
CA LEU A 140 8.88 11.01 -8.68
C LEU A 140 7.94 11.32 -9.84
N GLN A 141 6.65 11.07 -9.67
CA GLN A 141 5.64 11.09 -10.74
C GLN A 141 4.57 12.16 -10.47
N PRO A 142 4.77 13.43 -10.90
CA PRO A 142 3.84 14.53 -10.59
C PRO A 142 2.39 14.26 -11.04
N ASP A 143 2.21 13.55 -12.15
CA ASP A 143 0.89 13.23 -12.69
C ASP A 143 0.16 12.20 -11.82
N HIS A 144 0.87 11.21 -11.25
CA HIS A 144 0.31 10.23 -10.33
C HIS A 144 -0.07 10.89 -8.99
N ILE A 145 0.82 11.73 -8.45
CA ILE A 145 0.53 12.55 -7.25
C ILE A 145 -0.74 13.38 -7.48
N ALA A 146 -0.80 14.09 -8.60
CA ALA A 146 -1.94 14.94 -8.93
C ALA A 146 -3.24 14.13 -9.08
N LYS A 147 -3.16 12.95 -9.70
CA LYS A 147 -4.28 12.04 -9.88
C LYS A 147 -4.80 11.53 -8.53
N CYS A 148 -3.95 10.96 -7.67
CA CYS A 148 -4.35 10.42 -6.37
C CYS A 148 -4.93 11.52 -5.47
N LYS A 149 -4.29 12.69 -5.43
CA LYS A 149 -4.81 13.88 -4.73
C LYS A 149 -6.16 14.35 -5.28
N GLY A 150 -6.33 14.35 -6.60
CA GLY A 150 -7.59 14.71 -7.26
C GLY A 150 -8.71 13.72 -6.94
N ASP A 151 -8.42 12.43 -6.97
CA ASP A 151 -9.35 11.35 -6.62
C ASP A 151 -9.76 11.44 -5.15
N PHE A 152 -8.81 11.71 -4.23
CA PHE A 152 -9.10 11.96 -2.83
C PHE A 152 -10.05 13.15 -2.66
N ASN A 153 -9.72 14.32 -3.21
CA ASN A 153 -10.54 15.51 -3.08
C ASN A 153 -11.96 15.31 -3.63
N SER A 154 -12.08 14.63 -4.76
CA SER A 154 -13.38 14.31 -5.38
C SER A 154 -14.20 13.39 -4.47
N ALA A 155 -13.64 12.28 -4.00
CA ALA A 155 -14.34 11.33 -3.17
C ALA A 155 -14.68 11.91 -1.78
N TYR A 156 -13.75 12.64 -1.16
CA TYR A 156 -13.99 13.35 0.11
C TYR A 156 -15.13 14.35 0.00
N ASN A 157 -15.13 15.21 -1.02
CA ASN A 157 -16.17 16.22 -1.20
C ASN A 157 -17.54 15.56 -1.48
N ALA A 158 -17.59 14.50 -2.29
CA ALA A 158 -18.80 13.74 -2.53
C ALA A 158 -19.34 13.14 -1.22
N LEU A 159 -18.47 12.56 -0.39
CA LEU A 159 -18.84 11.96 0.89
C LEU A 159 -19.35 13.01 1.86
N LYS A 160 -18.62 14.13 2.00
CA LYS A 160 -19.00 15.26 2.85
C LYS A 160 -20.37 15.83 2.46
N THR A 161 -20.62 16.01 1.18
CA THR A 161 -21.91 16.50 0.67
C THR A 161 -23.04 15.51 0.97
N ALA A 162 -22.80 14.21 0.76
CA ALA A 162 -23.82 13.18 1.02
C ALA A 162 -24.15 13.03 2.51
N LEU A 163 -23.20 13.32 3.40
CA LEU A 163 -23.38 13.27 4.86
C LEU A 163 -23.99 14.54 5.44
N ALA A 164 -24.01 15.65 4.70
CA ALA A 164 -24.59 16.90 5.18
C ALA A 164 -26.09 16.71 5.50
N PRO A 165 -26.60 17.41 6.53
CA PRO A 165 -28.04 17.42 6.81
C PRO A 165 -28.81 17.82 5.56
N GLN A 166 -29.81 17.03 5.21
CA GLN A 166 -30.74 17.40 4.14
C GLN A 166 -31.68 18.50 4.67
N PRO A 167 -31.99 19.52 3.84
CA PRO A 167 -32.92 20.60 4.22
C PRO A 167 -34.34 20.10 4.49
#